data_4da38a59752c4e19125a4361a2e81e79
#
_entry.id   4da38a59752c4e19125a4361a2e81e79
#
_cell.length_a   1.000
_cell.length_b   1.000
_cell.length_c   1.000
_cell.angle_alpha   90.00
_cell.angle_beta   90.00
_cell.angle_gamma   90.00
#
_symmetry.space_group_name_H-M   'P 1'
#
loop_
_entity.id
_entity.type
_entity.pdbx_description
1 polymer ?
#
loop_
_entity_poly.entity_id
_entity_poly.type
_entity_poly.pdbx_seq_one_letter_code
_entity_poly.pdbx_strand_id
1 'polypeptide(L)'
;QLGYSWSSALVATGAIFGLATVMLVLFYALTRVIFSMSRDGLLPEYLSGVNKKTKTPVKVILTTGIIISTIAGFVSLGELAEIVNIGTLSAFIIVCFGVIALRSRHKENTFKNRWHPLIPLLGILCCGSLMFFLPTDTWIRFLTWLIFGIIFYFCYSIRHSKLNSFK
;
A
#
# COMPACT_ATOMS: atom_id res chain seq x y z
N GLN A 1 -20.86 8.15 -31.37
CA GLN A 1 -20.80 6.80 -31.98
C GLN A 1 -20.05 6.90 -33.31
N LEU A 2 -18.72 6.87 -33.26
CA LEU A 2 -17.90 6.71 -34.46
C LEU A 2 -17.81 5.21 -34.70
N GLY A 3 -18.47 4.75 -35.77
CA GLY A 3 -18.70 3.34 -36.13
C GLY A 3 -17.47 2.54 -36.58
N TYR A 4 -16.35 2.71 -35.92
CA TYR A 4 -15.12 1.93 -36.14
C TYR A 4 -14.95 0.88 -35.05
N SER A 5 -15.49 -0.30 -35.26
CA SER A 5 -15.31 -1.46 -34.37
C SER A 5 -13.83 -1.83 -34.14
N TRP A 6 -12.96 -1.52 -35.11
CA TRP A 6 -11.51 -1.74 -35.00
C TRP A 6 -10.82 -0.85 -33.96
N SER A 7 -11.18 0.41 -33.85
CA SER A 7 -10.57 1.33 -32.90
C SER A 7 -10.96 0.97 -31.46
N SER A 8 -12.21 0.55 -31.24
CA SER A 8 -12.64 0.09 -29.92
C SER A 8 -11.96 -1.21 -29.49
N ALA A 9 -11.72 -2.14 -30.42
CA ALA A 9 -10.98 -3.37 -30.16
C ALA A 9 -9.53 -3.11 -29.79
N LEU A 10 -8.85 -2.18 -30.49
CA LEU A 10 -7.47 -1.79 -30.17
C LEU A 10 -7.36 -1.14 -28.77
N VAL A 11 -8.27 -0.23 -28.44
CA VAL A 11 -8.30 0.41 -27.13
C VAL A 11 -8.58 -0.60 -26.02
N ALA A 12 -9.57 -1.51 -26.23
CA ALA A 12 -9.87 -2.56 -25.26
C ALA A 12 -8.68 -3.50 -25.03
N THR A 13 -8.01 -3.91 -26.10
CA THR A 13 -6.82 -4.76 -26.01
C THR A 13 -5.68 -4.06 -25.26
N GLY A 14 -5.42 -2.80 -25.59
CA GLY A 14 -4.42 -2.00 -24.85
C GLY A 14 -4.75 -1.84 -23.37
N ALA A 15 -6.01 -1.61 -23.04
CA ALA A 15 -6.48 -1.51 -21.66
C ALA A 15 -6.28 -2.82 -20.89
N ILE A 16 -6.59 -3.98 -21.49
CA ILE A 16 -6.40 -5.29 -20.86
C ILE A 16 -4.92 -5.55 -20.57
N PHE A 17 -4.02 -5.32 -21.53
CA PHE A 17 -2.59 -5.48 -21.29
C PHE A 17 -2.04 -4.50 -20.26
N GLY A 18 -2.51 -3.25 -20.30
CA GLY A 18 -2.15 -2.24 -19.29
C GLY A 18 -2.56 -2.64 -17.88
N LEU A 19 -3.82 -3.05 -17.70
CA LEU A 19 -4.32 -3.52 -16.41
C LEU A 19 -3.58 -4.78 -15.92
N ALA A 20 -3.33 -5.76 -16.78
CA ALA A 20 -2.59 -6.96 -16.43
C ALA A 20 -1.17 -6.62 -15.94
N THR A 21 -0.48 -5.70 -16.62
CA THR A 21 0.87 -5.26 -16.22
C THR A 21 0.85 -4.57 -14.87
N VAL A 22 -0.10 -3.66 -14.64
CA VAL A 22 -0.24 -2.97 -13.34
C VAL A 22 -0.53 -3.95 -12.23
N MET A 23 -1.46 -4.90 -12.44
CA MET A 23 -1.77 -5.95 -11.46
C MET A 23 -0.54 -6.77 -11.07
N LEU A 24 0.26 -7.20 -12.04
CA LEU A 24 1.48 -7.96 -11.79
C LEU A 24 2.49 -7.17 -10.94
N VAL A 25 2.71 -5.89 -11.29
CA VAL A 25 3.66 -5.03 -10.56
C VAL A 25 3.19 -4.78 -9.13
N LEU A 26 1.91 -4.46 -8.93
CA LEU A 26 1.35 -4.23 -7.60
C LEU A 26 1.36 -5.49 -6.75
N PHE A 27 1.01 -6.63 -7.33
CA PHE A 27 1.05 -7.92 -6.63
C PHE A 27 2.48 -8.29 -6.21
N TYR A 28 3.45 -8.08 -7.10
CA TYR A 28 4.86 -8.28 -6.78
C TYR A 28 5.33 -7.36 -5.66
N ALA A 29 4.99 -6.07 -5.71
CA ALA A 29 5.34 -5.11 -4.66
C ALA A 29 4.75 -5.52 -3.30
N LEU A 30 3.46 -5.91 -3.28
CA LEU A 30 2.77 -6.35 -2.07
C LEU A 30 3.44 -7.59 -1.46
N THR A 31 3.76 -8.60 -2.27
CA THR A 31 4.44 -9.81 -1.77
C THR A 31 5.80 -9.52 -1.18
N ARG A 32 6.54 -8.53 -1.71
CA ARG A 32 7.81 -8.07 -1.17
C ARG A 32 7.66 -7.36 0.18
N VAL A 33 6.64 -6.53 0.33
CA VAL A 33 6.35 -5.84 1.60
C VAL A 33 5.99 -6.87 2.67
N ILE A 34 5.07 -7.81 2.39
CA ILE A 34 4.67 -8.87 3.32
C ILE A 34 5.87 -9.74 3.72
N PHE A 35 6.72 -10.10 2.76
CA PHE A 35 7.93 -10.86 3.02
C PHE A 35 8.90 -10.11 3.94
N SER A 36 9.13 -8.81 3.70
CA SER A 36 9.98 -7.98 4.55
C SER A 36 9.43 -7.89 5.97
N MET A 37 8.13 -7.63 6.11
CA MET A 37 7.46 -7.58 7.42
C MET A 37 7.55 -8.91 8.18
N SER A 38 7.41 -10.04 7.48
CA SER A 38 7.55 -11.35 8.09
C SER A 38 9.00 -11.64 8.53
N ARG A 39 9.99 -11.19 7.76
CA ARG A 39 11.40 -11.30 8.10
C ARG A 39 11.77 -10.47 9.33
N ASP A 40 11.16 -9.30 9.48
CA ASP A 40 11.37 -8.40 10.60
C ASP A 40 10.59 -8.83 11.87
N GLY A 41 9.81 -9.93 11.78
CA GLY A 41 9.04 -10.50 12.90
C GLY A 41 7.69 -9.80 13.15
N LEU A 42 7.27 -8.89 12.25
CA LEU A 42 5.98 -8.20 12.36
C LEU A 42 4.80 -9.07 11.93
N LEU A 43 5.05 -10.08 11.08
CA LEU A 43 4.11 -11.10 10.63
C LEU A 43 4.63 -12.49 10.99
N PRO A 44 3.78 -13.54 10.98
CA PRO A 44 4.19 -14.91 11.29
C PRO A 44 5.38 -15.38 10.46
N GLU A 45 6.39 -15.96 11.13
CA GLU A 45 7.64 -16.44 10.50
C GLU A 45 7.41 -17.50 9.43
N TYR A 46 6.25 -18.16 9.42
CA TYR A 46 5.87 -19.10 8.38
C TYR A 46 5.95 -18.51 6.97
N LEU A 47 5.69 -17.20 6.84
CA LEU A 47 5.74 -16.47 5.57
C LEU A 47 7.16 -16.07 5.16
N SER A 48 8.15 -16.11 6.06
CA SER A 48 9.53 -15.73 5.76
C SER A 48 10.33 -16.80 4.97
N GLY A 49 9.74 -17.98 4.77
CA GLY A 49 10.39 -19.10 4.10
C GLY A 49 10.63 -18.88 2.60
N VAL A 50 11.90 -18.90 2.17
CA VAL A 50 12.29 -18.84 0.76
C VAL A 50 12.47 -20.26 0.23
N ASN A 51 11.87 -20.56 -0.90
CA ASN A 51 12.04 -21.86 -1.55
C ASN A 51 13.47 -22.00 -2.11
N LYS A 52 14.16 -23.08 -1.75
CA LYS A 52 15.56 -23.35 -2.14
C LYS A 52 15.75 -23.48 -3.66
N LYS A 53 14.73 -23.95 -4.40
CA LYS A 53 14.81 -24.14 -5.86
C LYS A 53 14.57 -22.86 -6.64
N THR A 54 13.52 -22.10 -6.27
CA THR A 54 13.10 -20.91 -7.03
C THR A 54 13.67 -19.61 -6.47
N LYS A 55 14.30 -19.65 -5.29
CA LYS A 55 14.80 -18.48 -4.55
C LYS A 55 13.74 -17.37 -4.35
N THR A 56 12.46 -17.75 -4.38
CA THR A 56 11.32 -16.86 -4.22
C THR A 56 10.49 -17.25 -3.00
N PRO A 57 9.79 -16.33 -2.35
CA PRO A 57 8.91 -16.60 -1.22
C PRO A 57 7.55 -17.15 -1.68
N VAL A 58 7.55 -18.39 -2.21
CA VAL A 58 6.36 -19.03 -2.80
C VAL A 58 5.18 -19.06 -1.83
N LYS A 59 5.43 -19.25 -0.53
CA LYS A 59 4.38 -19.27 0.49
C LYS A 59 3.65 -17.93 0.59
N VAL A 60 4.38 -16.81 0.58
CA VAL A 60 3.78 -15.47 0.58
C VAL A 60 2.95 -15.26 -0.68
N ILE A 61 3.48 -15.64 -1.85
CA ILE A 61 2.80 -15.46 -3.13
C ILE A 61 1.46 -16.20 -3.14
N LEU A 62 1.46 -17.47 -2.71
CA LEU A 62 0.25 -18.28 -2.69
C LEU A 62 -0.78 -17.79 -1.66
N THR A 63 -0.35 -17.53 -0.42
CA THR A 63 -1.27 -17.04 0.62
C THR A 63 -1.87 -15.69 0.27
N THR A 64 -1.06 -14.75 -0.21
CA THR A 64 -1.53 -13.42 -0.64
C THR A 64 -2.45 -13.53 -1.85
N GLY A 65 -2.12 -14.38 -2.83
CA GLY A 65 -2.96 -14.62 -4.00
C GLY A 65 -4.34 -15.17 -3.64
N ILE A 66 -4.40 -16.16 -2.75
CA ILE A 66 -5.68 -16.74 -2.29
C ILE A 66 -6.50 -15.69 -1.55
N ILE A 67 -5.89 -14.92 -0.64
CA ILE A 67 -6.60 -13.89 0.13
C ILE A 67 -7.17 -12.82 -0.82
N ILE A 68 -6.36 -12.31 -1.74
CA ILE A 68 -6.80 -11.27 -2.69
C ILE A 68 -7.91 -11.80 -3.60
N SER A 69 -7.78 -13.01 -4.15
CA SER A 69 -8.79 -13.61 -5.00
C SER A 69 -10.12 -13.81 -4.27
N THR A 70 -10.06 -14.20 -3.00
CA THR A 70 -11.25 -14.35 -2.16
C THR A 70 -11.92 -13.00 -1.92
N ILE A 71 -11.17 -11.97 -1.52
CA ILE A 71 -11.71 -10.62 -1.31
C ILE A 71 -12.32 -10.06 -2.59
N ALA A 72 -11.62 -10.20 -3.72
CA ALA A 72 -12.11 -9.72 -5.02
C ALA A 72 -13.39 -10.42 -5.49
N GLY A 73 -13.65 -11.64 -5.03
CA GLY A 73 -14.88 -12.37 -5.34
C GLY A 73 -16.11 -11.93 -4.55
N PHE A 74 -15.91 -11.36 -3.35
CA PHE A 74 -17.02 -11.01 -2.43
C PHE A 74 -17.28 -9.51 -2.32
N VAL A 75 -16.30 -8.66 -2.64
CA VAL A 75 -16.39 -7.21 -2.47
C VAL A 75 -16.59 -6.52 -3.82
N SER A 76 -17.49 -5.54 -3.86
CA SER A 76 -17.74 -4.77 -5.08
C SER A 76 -16.53 -3.89 -5.47
N LEU A 77 -16.34 -3.71 -6.78
CA LEU A 77 -15.21 -2.94 -7.32
C LEU A 77 -15.21 -1.48 -6.82
N GLY A 78 -16.40 -0.88 -6.67
CA GLY A 78 -16.55 0.48 -6.15
C GLY A 78 -16.07 0.61 -4.71
N GLU A 79 -16.45 -0.31 -3.85
CA GLU A 79 -16.04 -0.33 -2.44
C GLU A 79 -14.52 -0.52 -2.27
N LEU A 80 -13.93 -1.39 -3.09
CA LEU A 80 -12.47 -1.59 -3.10
C LEU A 80 -11.75 -0.33 -3.56
N ALA A 81 -12.25 0.35 -4.59
CA ALA A 81 -11.65 1.58 -5.09
C ALA A 81 -11.68 2.70 -4.05
N GLU A 82 -12.76 2.84 -3.29
CA GLU A 82 -12.88 3.82 -2.22
C GLU A 82 -11.88 3.57 -1.08
N ILE A 83 -11.75 2.31 -0.63
CA ILE A 83 -10.79 1.94 0.42
C ILE A 83 -9.34 2.15 -0.04
N VAL A 84 -9.03 1.83 -1.30
CA VAL A 84 -7.70 2.06 -1.88
C VAL A 84 -7.40 3.56 -1.95
N ASN A 85 -8.37 4.38 -2.37
CA ASN A 85 -8.19 5.83 -2.44
C ASN A 85 -7.89 6.45 -1.07
N ILE A 86 -8.71 6.17 -0.05
CA ILE A 86 -8.48 6.74 1.29
C ILE A 86 -7.18 6.20 1.91
N GLY A 87 -6.85 4.92 1.66
CA GLY A 87 -5.61 4.31 2.12
C GLY A 87 -4.37 4.94 1.50
N THR A 88 -4.37 5.19 0.19
CA THR A 88 -3.25 5.84 -0.50
C THR A 88 -3.09 7.30 -0.12
N LEU A 89 -4.18 8.05 0.00
CA LEU A 89 -4.14 9.45 0.44
C LEU A 89 -3.58 9.56 1.87
N SER A 90 -4.02 8.68 2.78
CA SER A 90 -3.49 8.65 4.15
C SER A 90 -2.00 8.28 4.20
N ALA A 91 -1.57 7.32 3.38
CA ALA A 91 -0.16 6.95 3.26
C ALA A 91 0.69 8.13 2.77
N PHE A 92 0.23 8.88 1.77
CA PHE A 92 0.94 10.08 1.30
C PHE A 92 1.04 11.17 2.38
N ILE A 93 -0.02 11.39 3.16
CA ILE A 93 0.01 12.32 4.30
C ILE A 93 1.07 11.88 5.31
N ILE A 94 1.11 10.58 5.69
CA ILE A 94 2.09 10.04 6.64
C ILE A 94 3.51 10.20 6.11
N VAL A 95 3.74 9.91 4.82
CA VAL A 95 5.05 10.09 4.19
C VAL A 95 5.48 11.56 4.20
N CYS A 96 4.58 12.49 3.87
CA CYS A 96 4.87 13.93 3.92
C CYS A 96 5.23 14.39 5.35
N PHE A 97 4.49 13.93 6.37
CA PHE A 97 4.85 14.17 7.77
C PHE A 97 6.22 13.55 8.14
N GLY A 98 6.47 12.33 7.67
CA GLY A 98 7.75 11.65 7.88
C GLY A 98 8.92 12.44 7.31
N VAL A 99 8.78 12.97 6.09
CA VAL A 99 9.79 13.80 5.44
C VAL A 99 10.05 15.09 6.24
N ILE A 100 9.01 15.75 6.74
CA ILE A 100 9.14 16.95 7.57
C ILE A 100 9.87 16.60 8.88
N ALA A 101 9.47 15.53 9.56
CA ALA A 101 10.04 15.10 10.84
C ALA A 101 11.51 14.67 10.72
N LEU A 102 11.84 13.87 9.71
CA LEU A 102 13.24 13.44 9.50
C LEU A 102 14.16 14.63 9.21
N ARG A 103 13.70 15.57 8.43
CA ARG A 103 14.50 16.72 8.03
C ARG A 103 14.67 17.74 9.14
N SER A 104 13.71 17.80 10.07
CA SER A 104 13.85 18.58 11.32
C SER A 104 14.92 17.99 12.25
N ARG A 105 15.12 16.66 12.23
CA ARG A 105 16.13 15.98 13.06
C ARG A 105 17.53 15.98 12.48
N HIS A 106 17.67 15.86 11.15
CA HIS A 106 18.96 15.80 10.47
C HIS A 106 19.23 17.12 9.73
N LYS A 107 19.83 18.08 10.41
CA LYS A 107 20.28 19.36 9.84
C LYS A 107 21.48 19.25 8.90
N GLU A 108 22.01 18.06 8.65
CA GLU A 108 23.15 17.87 7.77
C GLU A 108 22.74 17.85 6.29
N ASN A 109 23.03 18.90 5.64
CA ASN A 109 23.39 19.35 4.30
C ASN A 109 23.21 18.46 3.05
N THR A 110 22.32 17.45 3.00
CA THR A 110 22.31 16.57 1.82
C THR A 110 21.40 17.05 0.68
N PHE A 111 20.40 17.86 0.94
CA PHE A 111 19.61 18.50 -0.11
C PHE A 111 19.13 19.90 0.31
N LYS A 112 19.86 20.93 -0.12
CA LYS A 112 19.47 22.35 -0.03
C LYS A 112 18.30 22.64 -1.00
N ASN A 113 17.14 22.04 -0.81
CA ASN A 113 15.98 22.43 -1.59
C ASN A 113 15.35 23.67 -0.95
N ARG A 114 15.38 24.80 -1.66
CA ARG A 114 14.90 26.12 -1.22
C ARG A 114 13.40 26.14 -0.92
N TRP A 115 12.65 25.18 -1.44
CA TRP A 115 11.19 25.06 -1.31
C TRP A 115 10.73 24.11 -0.17
N HIS A 116 11.61 23.71 0.69
CA HIS A 116 11.25 22.97 1.87
C HIS A 116 10.94 23.94 3.03
N PRO A 117 9.81 23.81 3.74
CA PRO A 117 8.85 22.71 3.89
C PRO A 117 7.58 22.83 3.01
N LEU A 118 7.55 23.74 2.04
CA LEU A 118 6.34 24.07 1.27
C LEU A 118 5.78 22.88 0.48
N ILE A 119 6.65 22.09 -0.17
CA ILE A 119 6.23 20.96 -0.99
C ILE A 119 5.50 19.85 -0.19
N PRO A 120 6.07 19.34 0.94
CA PRO A 120 5.34 18.38 1.76
C PRO A 120 4.06 18.95 2.37
N LEU A 121 4.05 20.23 2.72
CA LEU A 121 2.86 20.89 3.27
C LEU A 121 1.73 20.97 2.23
N LEU A 122 2.06 21.34 0.99
CA LEU A 122 1.10 21.30 -0.11
C LEU A 122 0.57 19.89 -0.36
N GLY A 123 1.43 18.87 -0.29
CA GLY A 123 1.02 17.46 -0.39
C GLY A 123 -0.01 17.09 0.68
N ILE A 124 0.23 17.48 1.94
CA ILE A 124 -0.70 17.22 3.05
C ILE A 124 -2.03 17.93 2.81
N LEU A 125 -2.00 19.21 2.40
CA LEU A 125 -3.20 19.98 2.14
C LEU A 125 -4.02 19.41 0.97
N CYS A 126 -3.38 19.07 -0.14
CA CYS A 126 -4.05 18.46 -1.29
C CYS A 126 -4.65 17.09 -0.94
N CYS A 127 -3.88 16.19 -0.32
CA CYS A 127 -4.38 14.87 0.06
C CYS A 127 -5.49 14.99 1.13
N GLY A 128 -5.33 15.87 2.11
CA GLY A 128 -6.32 16.12 3.15
C GLY A 128 -7.64 16.68 2.60
N SER A 129 -7.56 17.63 1.66
CA SER A 129 -8.75 18.16 1.01
C SER A 129 -9.50 17.10 0.20
N LEU A 130 -8.77 16.25 -0.54
CA LEU A 130 -9.38 15.13 -1.27
C LEU A 130 -10.04 14.12 -0.32
N MET A 131 -9.42 13.81 0.81
CA MET A 131 -10.02 12.93 1.81
C MET A 131 -11.30 13.49 2.41
N PHE A 132 -11.38 14.82 2.59
CA PHE A 132 -12.56 15.47 3.16
C PHE A 132 -13.81 15.31 2.27
N PHE A 133 -13.64 15.21 0.96
CA PHE A 133 -14.73 15.01 0.01
C PHE A 133 -15.16 13.54 -0.17
N LEU A 134 -14.50 12.58 0.52
CA LEU A 134 -14.91 11.17 0.44
C LEU A 134 -16.19 10.90 1.25
N PRO A 135 -17.02 9.93 0.80
CA PRO A 135 -18.22 9.52 1.52
C PRO A 135 -17.94 9.08 2.95
N THR A 136 -18.86 9.32 3.87
CA THR A 136 -18.74 8.95 5.29
C THR A 136 -18.56 7.44 5.49
N ASP A 137 -19.20 6.63 4.64
CA ASP A 137 -19.08 5.16 4.70
C ASP A 137 -17.64 4.68 4.46
N THR A 138 -16.91 5.38 3.58
CA THR A 138 -15.49 5.10 3.32
C THR A 138 -14.64 5.37 4.56
N TRP A 139 -14.94 6.43 5.32
CA TRP A 139 -14.27 6.75 6.57
C TRP A 139 -14.50 5.68 7.64
N ILE A 140 -15.74 5.19 7.78
CA ILE A 140 -16.08 4.14 8.76
C ILE A 140 -15.30 2.86 8.42
N ARG A 141 -15.29 2.46 7.16
CA ARG A 141 -14.55 1.28 6.70
C ARG A 141 -13.05 1.43 6.93
N PHE A 142 -12.49 2.59 6.60
CA PHE A 142 -11.07 2.88 6.79
C PHE A 142 -10.69 2.84 8.28
N LEU A 143 -11.45 3.50 9.16
CA LEU A 143 -11.20 3.49 10.59
C LEU A 143 -11.30 2.07 11.19
N THR A 144 -12.25 1.28 10.74
CA THR A 144 -12.40 -0.13 11.17
C THR A 144 -11.15 -0.93 10.82
N TRP A 145 -10.63 -0.80 9.59
CA TRP A 145 -9.40 -1.46 9.17
C TRP A 145 -8.17 -0.96 9.92
N LEU A 146 -8.10 0.34 10.18
CA LEU A 146 -7.00 0.96 10.91
C LEU A 146 -6.97 0.48 12.36
N ILE A 147 -8.12 0.43 13.04
CA ILE A 147 -8.24 -0.10 14.41
C ILE A 147 -7.82 -1.57 14.45
N PHE A 148 -8.29 -2.38 13.51
CA PHE A 148 -7.89 -3.78 13.39
C PHE A 148 -6.37 -3.93 13.21
N GLY A 149 -5.77 -3.13 12.34
CA GLY A 149 -4.31 -3.10 12.14
C GLY A 149 -3.54 -2.70 13.39
N ILE A 150 -4.02 -1.69 14.12
CA ILE A 150 -3.40 -1.23 15.38
C ILE A 150 -3.49 -2.33 16.45
N ILE A 151 -4.66 -2.96 16.62
CA ILE A 151 -4.84 -4.07 17.58
C ILE A 151 -3.86 -5.20 17.24
N PHE A 152 -3.79 -5.60 15.98
CA PHE A 152 -2.87 -6.63 15.53
C PHE A 152 -1.41 -6.25 15.83
N TYR A 153 -1.03 -4.99 15.59
CA TYR A 153 0.31 -4.49 15.87
C TYR A 153 0.65 -4.59 17.36
N PHE A 154 -0.24 -4.13 18.25
CA PHE A 154 0.01 -4.18 19.69
C PHE A 154 -0.04 -5.60 20.28
N CYS A 155 -0.95 -6.45 19.78
CA CYS A 155 -1.08 -7.82 20.28
C CYS A 155 0.03 -8.76 19.82
N TYR A 156 0.44 -8.63 18.55
CA TYR A 156 1.37 -9.57 17.93
C TYR A 156 2.73 -8.95 17.62
N SER A 157 2.76 -7.86 16.82
CA SER A 157 4.00 -7.34 16.22
C SER A 157 5.00 -6.82 17.26
N ILE A 158 4.57 -6.11 18.28
CA ILE A 158 5.46 -5.59 19.33
C ILE A 158 6.18 -6.72 20.07
N ARG A 159 5.50 -7.84 20.31
CA ARG A 159 6.05 -8.97 21.08
C ARG A 159 7.03 -9.83 20.28
N HIS A 160 6.90 -9.86 18.95
CA HIS A 160 7.68 -10.72 18.06
C HIS A 160 8.65 -9.95 17.18
N SER A 161 8.71 -8.62 17.30
CA SER A 161 9.59 -7.77 16.50
C SER A 161 11.07 -8.02 16.85
N LYS A 162 11.84 -8.43 15.87
CA LYS A 162 13.29 -8.61 15.98
C LYS A 162 14.05 -7.28 16.15
N LEU A 163 13.41 -6.17 15.83
CA LEU A 163 13.99 -4.82 16.01
C LEU A 163 14.15 -4.44 17.47
N ASN A 164 13.44 -5.07 18.39
CA ASN A 164 13.55 -4.83 19.82
C ASN A 164 14.79 -5.51 20.45
N SER A 165 15.48 -6.37 19.68
CA SER A 165 16.71 -7.08 20.11
C SER A 165 18.00 -6.26 19.89
N PHE A 166 17.91 -5.06 19.33
CA PHE A 166 19.05 -4.15 19.09
C PHE A 166 19.13 -2.96 20.08
N LYS A 167 18.45 -3.09 21.23
CA LYS A 167 18.64 -2.16 22.36
C LYS A 167 19.48 -2.79 23.46
#